data_8d860dab8145bee251e74bbe91f94dba
#
_entry.id   8d860dab8145bee251e74bbe91f94dba
#
_cell.length_a   1.000
_cell.length_b   1.000
_cell.length_c   1.000
_cell.angle_alpha   90.00
_cell.angle_beta   90.00
_cell.angle_gamma   90.00
#
_symmetry.space_group_name_H-M   'P 1'
#
loop_
_entity.id
_entity.type
_entity.pdbx_description
1 polymer ?
#
loop_
_entity_poly.entity_id
_entity_poly.type
_entity_poly.pdbx_seq_one_letter_code
_entity_poly.pdbx_strand_id
1 'polypeptide(L)' 'MKLAASLDRLGTESAFSVLAEAKKLEAQGNPMIHLGLGQPDFKTPKHVVEAAKKALDDGHHGYVLSNGILECKQAV' A
#
# COMPACT_ATOMS: atom_id res chain seq x y z
N MET A 1 26.96 -5.20 -15.43
CA MET A 1 27.06 -3.75 -15.15
C MET A 1 27.70 -3.55 -13.78
N LYS A 2 28.63 -2.64 -13.67
CA LYS A 2 29.31 -2.34 -12.40
C LYS A 2 28.58 -1.20 -11.69
N LEU A 3 28.07 -1.45 -10.50
CA LEU A 3 27.38 -0.47 -9.67
C LEU A 3 28.33 0.15 -8.63
N ALA A 4 28.01 1.33 -8.15
CA ALA A 4 28.76 1.95 -7.06
C ALA A 4 28.63 1.10 -5.78
N ALA A 5 29.74 0.92 -5.05
CA ALA A 5 29.76 0.13 -3.81
C ALA A 5 28.83 0.67 -2.71
N SER A 6 28.51 1.98 -2.80
CA SER A 6 27.53 2.57 -1.86
C SER A 6 26.13 1.97 -1.97
N LEU A 7 25.77 1.41 -3.12
CA LEU A 7 24.46 0.77 -3.31
C LEU A 7 24.30 -0.52 -2.48
N ASP A 8 25.40 -1.18 -2.12
CA ASP A 8 25.37 -2.37 -1.28
C ASP A 8 24.88 -2.08 0.15
N ARG A 9 24.90 -0.80 0.55
CA ARG A 9 24.41 -0.35 1.86
C ARG A 9 22.94 0.06 1.84
N LEU A 10 22.32 0.12 0.65
CA LEU A 10 20.91 0.46 0.51
C LEU A 10 20.05 -0.79 0.63
N GLY A 11 18.98 -0.65 1.37
CA GLY A 11 17.96 -1.69 1.48
C GLY A 11 16.68 -1.30 0.78
N THR A 12 15.73 -2.20 0.76
CA THR A 12 14.36 -1.96 0.30
C THR A 12 13.42 -1.87 1.50
N GLU A 13 12.17 -1.49 1.26
CA GLU A 13 11.10 -1.57 2.26
C GLU A 13 11.01 -3.00 2.82
N SER A 14 11.28 -3.15 4.12
CA SER A 14 11.38 -4.46 4.76
C SER A 14 10.03 -5.07 5.17
N ALA A 15 8.97 -4.25 5.31
CA ALA A 15 7.66 -4.72 5.78
C ALA A 15 7.06 -5.79 4.88
N PHE A 16 7.15 -5.63 3.57
CA PHE A 16 6.64 -6.62 2.61
C PHE A 16 7.50 -7.88 2.52
N SER A 17 8.81 -7.79 2.68
CA SER A 17 9.68 -8.96 2.72
C SER A 17 9.45 -9.79 3.99
N VAL A 18 9.24 -9.15 5.13
CA VAL A 18 8.85 -9.80 6.39
C VAL A 18 7.50 -10.49 6.25
N LEU A 19 6.51 -9.83 5.62
CA LEU A 19 5.20 -10.45 5.36
C LEU A 19 5.32 -11.70 4.48
N ALA A 20 6.14 -11.66 3.45
CA ALA A 20 6.36 -12.80 2.55
C ALA A 20 6.98 -13.99 3.31
N GLU A 21 7.95 -13.75 4.17
CA GLU A 21 8.58 -14.79 4.99
C GLU A 21 7.59 -15.35 6.03
N ALA A 22 6.80 -14.50 6.66
CA ALA A 22 5.76 -14.92 7.60
C ALA A 22 4.71 -15.82 6.92
N LYS A 23 4.26 -15.46 5.73
CA LYS A 23 3.31 -16.30 4.94
C LYS A 23 3.91 -17.63 4.54
N LYS A 24 5.21 -17.69 4.24
CA LYS A 24 5.92 -18.93 3.94
C LYS A 24 5.94 -19.87 5.14
N LEU A 25 6.23 -19.34 6.34
CA LEU A 25 6.19 -20.11 7.58
C LEU A 25 4.77 -20.58 7.91
N GLU A 26 3.77 -19.73 7.69
CA GLU A 26 2.36 -20.07 7.88
C GLU A 26 1.92 -21.21 6.98
N ALA A 27 2.35 -21.20 5.71
CA ALA A 27 2.09 -22.28 4.76
C ALA A 27 2.75 -23.61 5.16
N GLN A 28 3.78 -23.59 6.00
CA GLN A 28 4.43 -24.76 6.58
C GLN A 28 3.72 -25.28 7.85
N GLY A 29 2.59 -24.70 8.23
CA GLY A 29 1.79 -25.10 9.37
C GLY A 29 2.08 -24.35 10.68
N ASN A 30 2.93 -23.30 10.63
CA ASN A 30 3.24 -22.49 11.81
C ASN A 30 2.16 -21.40 11.96
N PRO A 31 1.43 -21.34 13.09
CA PRO A 31 0.48 -20.26 13.33
C PRO A 31 1.23 -18.92 13.46
N MET A 32 0.75 -17.88 12.77
CA MET A 32 1.40 -16.57 12.74
C MET A 32 0.44 -15.46 13.17
N ILE A 33 0.95 -14.53 13.96
CA ILE A 33 0.27 -13.28 14.29
C ILE A 33 0.98 -12.17 13.52
N HIS A 34 0.28 -11.56 12.55
CA HIS A 34 0.86 -10.57 11.65
C HIS A 34 0.76 -9.16 12.24
N LEU A 35 1.89 -8.62 12.71
CA LEU A 35 2.01 -7.26 13.21
C LEU A 35 2.95 -6.39 12.36
N GLY A 36 3.41 -6.93 11.22
CA GLY A 36 4.38 -6.25 10.35
C GLY A 36 3.81 -5.15 9.47
N LEU A 37 2.52 -5.19 9.17
CA LEU A 37 1.81 -4.15 8.41
C LEU A 37 0.60 -3.66 9.18
N GLY A 38 0.46 -2.35 9.28
CA GLY A 38 -0.73 -1.73 9.85
C GLY A 38 -1.86 -1.69 8.82
N GLN A 39 -2.82 -2.59 8.97
CA GLN A 39 -4.02 -2.63 8.13
C GLN A 39 -5.25 -2.78 9.03
N PRO A 40 -6.27 -1.90 8.88
CA PRO A 40 -7.52 -2.07 9.61
C PRO A 40 -8.18 -3.42 9.29
N ASP A 41 -8.78 -4.03 10.29
CA ASP A 41 -9.53 -5.29 10.14
C ASP A 41 -11.01 -5.08 9.74
N PHE A 42 -11.45 -3.84 9.70
CA PHE A 42 -12.77 -3.42 9.24
C PHE A 42 -12.71 -2.86 7.83
N LYS A 43 -13.83 -2.94 7.12
CA LYS A 43 -13.94 -2.46 5.74
C LYS A 43 -14.00 -0.93 5.67
N THR A 44 -13.56 -0.39 4.54
CA THR A 44 -13.78 1.03 4.21
C THR A 44 -15.28 1.37 4.31
N PRO A 45 -15.64 2.52 4.89
CA PRO A 45 -17.04 2.94 4.99
C PRO A 45 -17.74 2.95 3.63
N LYS A 46 -19.01 2.55 3.62
CA LYS A 46 -19.78 2.40 2.38
C LYS A 46 -19.81 3.66 1.54
N HIS A 47 -20.03 4.83 2.15
CA HIS A 47 -20.09 6.10 1.41
C HIS A 47 -18.76 6.44 0.71
N VAL A 48 -17.61 6.06 1.30
CA VAL A 48 -16.29 6.25 0.69
C VAL A 48 -16.13 5.32 -0.52
N VAL A 49 -16.53 4.06 -0.37
CA VAL A 49 -16.49 3.07 -1.47
C VAL A 49 -17.37 3.53 -2.64
N GLU A 50 -18.58 3.99 -2.38
CA GLU A 50 -19.50 4.45 -3.42
C GLU A 50 -18.98 5.73 -4.11
N ALA A 51 -18.37 6.65 -3.36
CA ALA A 51 -17.72 7.82 -3.95
C ALA A 51 -16.56 7.45 -4.88
N ALA A 52 -15.76 6.45 -4.50
CA ALA A 52 -14.66 5.97 -5.36
C ALA A 52 -15.19 5.31 -6.64
N LYS A 53 -16.23 4.50 -6.55
CA LYS A 53 -16.90 3.90 -7.72
C LYS A 53 -17.43 4.97 -8.66
N LYS A 54 -18.14 5.96 -8.10
CA LYS A 54 -18.68 7.09 -8.90
C LYS A 54 -17.56 7.86 -9.58
N ALA A 55 -16.46 8.13 -8.89
CA ALA A 55 -15.33 8.83 -9.51
C ALA A 55 -14.76 8.06 -10.71
N LEU A 56 -14.67 6.74 -10.62
CA LEU A 56 -14.24 5.89 -11.74
C LEU A 56 -15.26 5.93 -12.89
N ASP A 57 -16.55 5.82 -12.60
CA ASP A 57 -17.63 5.91 -13.60
C ASP A 57 -17.64 7.27 -14.30
N ASP A 58 -17.33 8.33 -13.56
CA ASP A 58 -17.24 9.70 -14.09
C ASP A 58 -15.93 9.97 -14.88
N GLY A 59 -15.02 9.00 -14.95
CA GLY A 59 -13.77 9.11 -15.71
C GLY A 59 -12.58 9.71 -14.94
N HIS A 60 -12.67 9.86 -13.63
CA HIS A 60 -11.58 10.38 -12.79
C HIS A 60 -10.55 9.30 -12.46
N HIS A 61 -9.84 8.80 -13.46
CA HIS A 61 -8.86 7.72 -13.29
C HIS A 61 -7.52 7.98 -13.99
N GLY A 62 -7.28 9.20 -14.47
CA GLY A 62 -6.04 9.61 -15.12
C GLY A 62 -5.00 10.15 -14.12
N TYR A 63 -3.85 10.51 -14.64
CA TYR A 63 -2.82 11.20 -13.86
C TYR A 63 -3.27 12.60 -13.46
N VAL A 64 -2.83 12.99 -12.28
CA VAL A 64 -2.97 14.36 -11.75
C VAL A 64 -1.61 14.88 -11.28
N LEU A 65 -1.57 16.15 -10.86
CA LEU A 65 -0.34 16.71 -10.31
C LEU A 65 0.11 15.92 -9.07
N SER A 66 1.43 15.81 -8.87
CA SER A 66 2.02 15.02 -7.77
C SER A 66 1.60 15.50 -6.37
N ASN A 67 1.20 16.76 -6.23
CA ASN A 67 0.70 17.33 -4.98
C ASN A 67 -0.81 17.12 -4.75
N GLY A 68 -1.46 16.33 -5.58
CA GLY A 68 -2.87 16.00 -5.46
C GLY A 68 -3.83 17.00 -6.10
N ILE A 69 -5.11 16.62 -6.14
CA ILE A 69 -6.18 17.48 -6.69
C ILE A 69 -6.59 18.55 -5.67
N LEU A 70 -7.07 19.68 -6.19
CA LEU A 70 -7.45 20.83 -5.37
C LEU A 70 -8.56 20.46 -4.36
N GLU A 71 -9.56 19.74 -4.79
CA GLU A 71 -10.71 19.31 -3.97
C GLU A 71 -10.27 18.50 -2.75
N CYS A 72 -9.30 17.60 -2.90
CA CYS A 72 -8.74 16.83 -1.79
C CYS A 72 -8.03 17.74 -0.79
N LYS A 73 -7.22 18.68 -1.29
CA LYS A 73 -6.48 19.64 -0.45
C LYS A 73 -7.41 20.58 0.31
N GLN A 74 -8.52 20.95 -0.29
CA GLN A 74 -9.54 21.81 0.35
C GLN A 74 -10.37 21.07 1.40
N ALA A 75 -10.50 19.74 1.26
CA ALA A 75 -11.23 18.91 2.20
C ALA A 75 -10.45 18.62 3.49
N VAL A 76 -9.14 18.76 3.48
CA VAL A 76 -8.25 18.56 4.63
C VAL A 76 -8.19 19.83 5.47
#